data_2360c8a37bed37309419d3712340b88c
#
_entry.id   2360c8a37bed37309419d3712340b88c
#
_cell.length_a   1.000
_cell.length_b   1.000
_cell.length_c   1.000
_cell.angle_alpha   90.00
_cell.angle_beta   90.00
_cell.angle_gamma   90.00
#
_symmetry.space_group_name_H-M   'P 1'
#
loop_
_entity.id
_entity.type
_entity.pdbx_description
1 polymer ?
#
loop_
_entity_poly.entity_id
_entity_poly.type
_entity_poly.pdbx_seq_one_letter_code
_entity_poly.pdbx_strand_id
1 'polypeptide(L)'
;LKSINLREYYKDNILAFGDLLHKLHPLAGQGFNMTIRDIKEFLKIIDYKIKLGLPIDQSVCIEFQNNVKSKNFVFSEGINFIYEYFNSENKIGEDLIDSTARLIGRNKILNKYFKNIADMGLQN
;
A
#
# COMPACT_ATOMS: atom_id res chain seq x y z
N LEU A 1 14.76 8.04 3.65
CA LEU A 1 14.61 6.90 2.75
C LEU A 1 13.41 7.18 1.86
N LYS A 2 13.58 7.24 0.52
CA LYS A 2 12.45 7.33 -0.39
C LYS A 2 11.82 5.94 -0.54
N SER A 3 10.49 5.87 -0.62
CA SER A 3 9.81 4.64 -1.01
C SER A 3 10.20 4.23 -2.41
N ILE A 4 10.36 2.93 -2.61
CA ILE A 4 10.68 2.35 -3.91
C ILE A 4 9.56 1.38 -4.26
N ASN A 5 8.96 1.55 -5.43
CA ASN A 5 8.04 0.59 -6.02
C ASN A 5 8.68 0.02 -7.28
N LEU A 6 8.67 -1.29 -7.44
CA LEU A 6 9.13 -1.92 -8.67
C LEU A 6 8.23 -1.54 -9.85
N ARG A 7 8.85 -1.41 -11.03
CA ARG A 7 8.11 -1.21 -12.28
C ARG A 7 7.42 -2.48 -12.76
N GLU A 8 8.05 -3.63 -12.54
CA GLU A 8 7.54 -4.94 -12.91
C GLU A 8 7.51 -5.84 -11.68
N TYR A 9 6.39 -6.50 -11.44
CA TYR A 9 6.15 -7.34 -10.27
C TYR A 9 6.51 -8.79 -10.51
N TYR A 10 6.72 -9.16 -11.77
CA TYR A 10 7.08 -10.53 -12.15
C TYR A 10 8.09 -10.53 -13.30
N LYS A 11 8.79 -11.64 -13.43
CA LYS A 11 9.62 -11.97 -14.58
C LYS A 11 9.42 -13.45 -14.88
N ASP A 12 8.99 -13.75 -16.11
CA ASP A 12 8.57 -15.09 -16.49
C ASP A 12 7.50 -15.65 -15.52
N ASN A 13 7.76 -16.76 -14.85
CA ASN A 13 6.88 -17.35 -13.83
C ASN A 13 7.32 -17.02 -12.39
N ILE A 14 8.21 -16.06 -12.21
CA ILE A 14 8.70 -15.64 -10.89
C ILE A 14 7.98 -14.36 -10.49
N LEU A 15 7.24 -14.39 -9.39
CA LEU A 15 6.52 -13.27 -8.82
C LEU A 15 7.27 -12.73 -7.60
N ALA A 16 7.43 -11.42 -7.52
CA ALA A 16 8.01 -10.75 -6.37
C ALA A 16 6.94 -10.42 -5.32
N PHE A 17 7.31 -10.43 -4.04
CA PHE A 17 6.46 -10.08 -2.91
C PHE A 17 7.20 -9.27 -1.85
N GLY A 18 6.44 -8.56 -1.01
CA GLY A 18 6.95 -7.85 0.15
C GLY A 18 7.93 -6.74 -0.20
N ASP A 19 9.03 -6.68 0.54
CA ASP A 19 10.05 -5.64 0.38
C ASP A 19 10.76 -5.65 -0.99
N LEU A 20 10.59 -6.74 -1.75
CA LEU A 20 11.05 -6.78 -3.14
C LEU A 20 10.17 -5.91 -4.05
N LEU A 21 8.86 -5.85 -3.78
CA LEU A 21 7.92 -5.03 -4.57
C LEU A 21 7.95 -3.57 -4.17
N HIS A 22 7.93 -3.32 -2.87
CA HIS A 22 7.75 -2.00 -2.30
C HIS A 22 8.58 -1.87 -1.02
N LYS A 23 9.53 -0.97 -1.05
CA LYS A 23 10.29 -0.58 0.14
C LYS A 23 9.72 0.73 0.66
N LEU A 24 9.02 0.66 1.78
CA LEU A 24 8.40 1.81 2.42
C LEU A 24 9.28 2.34 3.55
N HIS A 25 9.05 3.60 3.91
CA HIS A 25 9.58 4.12 5.17
C HIS A 25 8.98 3.31 6.32
N PRO A 26 9.76 2.97 7.37
CA PRO A 26 9.32 2.12 8.50
C PRO A 26 8.30 2.81 9.41
N LEU A 27 7.29 3.49 8.84
CA LEU A 27 6.17 4.05 9.57
C LEU A 27 5.19 2.94 9.95
N ALA A 28 5.19 2.57 11.22
CA ALA A 28 4.17 1.73 11.87
C ALA A 28 3.91 0.36 11.20
N GLY A 29 4.92 -0.33 10.65
CA GLY A 29 4.75 -1.69 10.11
C GLY A 29 3.91 -1.78 8.84
N GLN A 30 3.68 -0.68 8.13
CA GLN A 30 2.80 -0.64 6.95
C GLN A 30 3.28 -1.54 5.80
N GLY A 31 4.58 -1.78 5.65
CA GLY A 31 5.13 -2.70 4.65
C GLY A 31 4.62 -4.13 4.83
N PHE A 32 4.53 -4.60 6.08
CA PHE A 32 3.97 -5.91 6.40
C PHE A 32 2.48 -5.99 6.03
N ASN A 33 1.69 -4.97 6.37
CA ASN A 33 0.27 -4.93 6.03
C ASN A 33 0.03 -4.94 4.52
N MET A 34 0.86 -4.23 3.75
CA MET A 34 0.83 -4.29 2.28
C MET A 34 1.11 -5.71 1.77
N THR A 35 2.13 -6.35 2.31
CA THR A 35 2.50 -7.72 1.93
C THR A 35 1.35 -8.70 2.20
N ILE A 36 0.69 -8.61 3.35
CA ILE A 36 -0.47 -9.47 3.68
C ILE A 36 -1.64 -9.21 2.70
N ARG A 37 -1.90 -7.96 2.35
CA ARG A 37 -2.93 -7.62 1.36
C ARG A 37 -2.59 -8.17 -0.02
N ASP A 38 -1.35 -8.07 -0.44
CA ASP A 38 -0.90 -8.59 -1.73
C ASP A 38 -0.99 -10.12 -1.78
N ILE A 39 -0.65 -10.82 -0.69
CA ILE A 39 -0.82 -12.28 -0.56
C ILE A 39 -2.31 -12.65 -0.66
N LYS A 40 -3.20 -11.93 0.02
CA LYS A 40 -4.65 -12.18 -0.07
C LYS A 40 -5.16 -12.04 -1.51
N GLU A 41 -4.71 -11.02 -2.23
CA GLU A 41 -5.10 -10.83 -3.64
C GLU A 41 -4.55 -11.95 -4.53
N PHE A 42 -3.31 -12.35 -4.34
CA PHE A 42 -2.72 -13.48 -5.04
C PHE A 42 -3.50 -14.78 -4.82
N LEU A 43 -3.84 -15.09 -3.56
CA LEU A 43 -4.61 -16.28 -3.22
C LEU A 43 -6.02 -16.26 -3.84
N LYS A 44 -6.67 -15.10 -3.94
CA LYS A 44 -7.97 -14.96 -4.64
C LYS A 44 -7.84 -15.31 -6.12
N ILE A 45 -6.79 -14.85 -6.78
CA ILE A 45 -6.54 -15.16 -8.20
C ILE A 45 -6.34 -16.66 -8.39
N ILE A 46 -5.52 -17.29 -7.54
CA ILE A 46 -5.27 -18.74 -7.59
C ILE A 46 -6.57 -19.52 -7.36
N ASP A 47 -7.31 -19.21 -6.30
CA ASP A 47 -8.58 -19.87 -5.97
C ASP A 47 -9.60 -19.76 -7.12
N TYR A 48 -9.73 -18.56 -7.70
CA TYR A 48 -10.60 -18.32 -8.84
C TYR A 48 -10.22 -19.19 -10.06
N LYS A 49 -8.92 -19.23 -10.40
CA LYS A 49 -8.45 -20.05 -11.52
C LYS A 49 -8.64 -21.53 -11.28
N ILE A 50 -8.37 -22.03 -10.08
CA ILE A 50 -8.60 -23.43 -9.72
C ILE A 50 -10.09 -23.79 -9.84
N LYS A 51 -10.99 -22.96 -9.33
CA LYS A 51 -12.45 -23.19 -9.41
C LYS A 51 -12.98 -23.25 -10.84
N LEU A 52 -12.35 -22.53 -11.74
CA LEU A 52 -12.73 -22.51 -13.17
C LEU A 52 -11.95 -23.51 -14.03
N GLY A 53 -11.03 -24.28 -13.44
CA GLY A 53 -10.17 -25.19 -14.21
C GLY A 53 -9.20 -24.48 -15.17
N LEU A 54 -8.85 -23.22 -14.86
CA LEU A 54 -7.92 -22.42 -15.66
C LEU A 54 -6.47 -22.75 -15.31
N PRO A 55 -5.52 -22.58 -16.23
CA PRO A 55 -4.12 -22.85 -15.97
C PRO A 55 -3.54 -21.89 -14.92
N ILE A 56 -2.66 -22.42 -14.08
CA ILE A 56 -1.84 -21.66 -13.14
C ILE A 56 -0.47 -21.43 -13.81
N ASP A 57 -0.41 -20.40 -14.60
CA ASP A 57 0.76 -20.01 -15.41
C ASP A 57 1.09 -18.53 -15.24
N GLN A 58 1.88 -17.95 -16.14
CA GLN A 58 2.26 -16.55 -16.12
C GLN A 58 1.05 -15.59 -16.07
N SER A 59 -0.13 -16.01 -16.53
CA SER A 59 -1.33 -15.18 -16.48
C SER A 59 -1.73 -14.79 -15.05
N VAL A 60 -1.38 -15.63 -14.05
CA VAL A 60 -1.55 -15.30 -12.62
C VAL A 60 -0.70 -14.09 -12.24
N CYS A 61 0.54 -14.06 -12.69
CA CYS A 61 1.47 -12.96 -12.40
C CYS A 61 1.02 -11.65 -13.03
N ILE A 62 0.53 -11.71 -14.26
CA ILE A 62 -0.01 -10.56 -15.01
C ILE A 62 -1.23 -10.01 -14.30
N GLU A 63 -2.18 -10.86 -13.94
CA GLU A 63 -3.40 -10.47 -13.24
C GLU A 63 -3.10 -9.88 -11.87
N PHE A 64 -2.22 -10.51 -11.11
CA PHE A 64 -1.75 -9.98 -9.83
C PHE A 64 -1.16 -8.58 -9.97
N GLN A 65 -0.22 -8.38 -10.88
CA GLN A 65 0.38 -7.06 -11.12
C GLN A 65 -0.67 -6.01 -11.45
N ASN A 66 -1.62 -6.33 -12.35
CA ASN A 66 -2.68 -5.41 -12.76
C ASN A 66 -3.59 -5.02 -11.60
N ASN A 67 -3.89 -5.97 -10.69
CA ASN A 67 -4.79 -5.73 -9.57
C ASN A 67 -4.16 -4.94 -8.42
N VAL A 68 -2.84 -5.09 -8.20
CA VAL A 68 -2.22 -4.52 -6.99
C VAL A 68 -1.31 -3.32 -7.24
N LYS A 69 -0.72 -3.21 -8.43
CA LYS A 69 0.32 -2.21 -8.70
C LYS A 69 -0.14 -0.77 -8.48
N SER A 70 -1.29 -0.40 -9.01
CA SER A 70 -1.85 0.94 -8.84
C SER A 70 -2.21 1.24 -7.38
N LYS A 71 -2.78 0.26 -6.67
CA LYS A 71 -3.12 0.36 -5.25
C LYS A 71 -1.87 0.54 -4.40
N ASN A 72 -0.82 -0.24 -4.67
CA ASN A 72 0.45 -0.17 -3.98
C ASN A 72 1.15 1.16 -4.21
N PHE A 73 1.11 1.68 -5.44
CA PHE A 73 1.66 2.99 -5.76
C PHE A 73 0.96 4.11 -4.98
N VAL A 74 -0.36 4.18 -5.03
CA VAL A 74 -1.14 5.20 -4.31
C VAL A 74 -0.90 5.13 -2.80
N PHE A 75 -0.82 3.92 -2.25
CA PHE A 75 -0.57 3.73 -0.82
C PHE A 75 0.83 4.19 -0.43
N SER A 76 1.84 3.84 -1.23
CA SER A 76 3.24 4.24 -0.98
C SER A 76 3.43 5.75 -1.04
N GLU A 77 2.83 6.41 -2.04
CA GLU A 77 2.88 7.86 -2.16
C GLU A 77 2.15 8.56 -1.01
N GLY A 78 1.03 7.98 -0.54
CA GLY A 78 0.33 8.46 0.64
C GLY A 78 1.19 8.41 1.90
N ILE A 79 1.93 7.32 2.12
CA ILE A 79 2.87 7.18 3.24
C ILE A 79 4.03 8.18 3.11
N ASN A 80 4.59 8.34 1.92
CA ASN A 80 5.64 9.32 1.67
C ASN A 80 5.18 10.74 1.99
N PHE A 81 3.98 11.11 1.55
CA PHE A 81 3.39 12.42 1.81
C PHE A 81 3.23 12.67 3.31
N ILE A 82 2.70 11.69 4.05
CA ILE A 82 2.57 11.76 5.50
C ILE A 82 3.94 11.96 6.15
N TYR A 83 4.93 11.15 5.75
CA TYR A 83 6.28 11.24 6.29
C TYR A 83 6.93 12.61 6.03
N GLU A 84 6.83 13.11 4.80
CA GLU A 84 7.39 14.43 4.44
C GLU A 84 6.69 15.56 5.19
N TYR A 85 5.38 15.45 5.37
CA TYR A 85 4.59 16.40 6.12
C TYR A 85 5.05 16.49 7.58
N PHE A 86 5.10 15.37 8.30
CA PHE A 86 5.56 15.34 9.69
C PHE A 86 7.05 15.69 9.84
N ASN A 87 7.88 15.37 8.88
CA ASN A 87 9.31 15.71 8.92
C ASN A 87 9.56 17.20 8.62
N SER A 88 8.68 17.82 7.87
CA SER A 88 8.69 19.28 7.61
C SER A 88 8.23 20.07 8.84
N GLU A 89 7.25 19.57 9.60
CA GLU A 89 6.75 20.22 10.81
C GLU A 89 7.75 20.24 11.95
N ASN A 90 8.61 19.23 12.09
CA ASN A 90 9.71 19.24 13.05
C ASN A 90 10.70 20.40 12.85
N LYS A 91 10.60 21.15 11.75
CA LYS A 91 11.36 22.37 11.47
C LYS A 91 10.61 23.67 11.79
N ILE A 92 9.32 23.60 12.08
CA ILE A 92 8.43 24.77 12.22
C ILE A 92 7.60 24.63 13.50
N GLY A 93 8.23 24.57 14.67
CA GLY A 93 7.67 24.80 15.99
C GLY A 93 6.36 24.09 16.39
N GLU A 94 6.24 23.79 17.67
CA GLU A 94 5.15 23.04 18.32
C GLU A 94 3.72 23.60 18.09
N ASP A 95 3.57 24.88 17.74
CA ASP A 95 2.26 25.54 17.58
C ASP A 95 1.48 25.11 16.32
N LEU A 96 2.15 24.54 15.33
CA LEU A 96 1.52 24.07 14.09
C LEU A 96 0.96 22.64 14.20
N ILE A 97 1.50 21.81 15.08
CA ILE A 97 1.04 20.44 15.31
C ILE A 97 -0.41 20.44 15.80
N ASP A 98 -0.74 21.35 16.70
CA ASP A 98 -2.09 21.48 17.27
C ASP A 98 -3.10 22.02 16.24
N SER A 99 -2.66 22.90 15.34
CA SER A 99 -3.50 23.46 14.27
C SER A 99 -3.79 22.44 13.18
N THR A 100 -2.83 21.60 12.82
CA THR A 100 -2.95 20.58 11.78
C THR A 100 -3.69 19.33 12.24
N ALA A 101 -3.51 18.90 13.48
CA ALA A 101 -4.33 17.85 14.07
C ALA A 101 -5.81 18.25 14.12
N ARG A 102 -6.10 19.54 14.38
CA ARG A 102 -7.46 20.10 14.29
C ARG A 102 -7.98 20.18 12.85
N LEU A 103 -7.13 20.47 11.89
CA LEU A 103 -7.51 20.55 10.46
C LEU A 103 -7.81 19.15 9.88
N ILE A 104 -7.02 18.16 10.21
CA ILE A 104 -7.24 16.75 9.83
C ILE A 104 -8.50 16.23 10.53
N GLY A 105 -8.69 16.51 11.82
CA GLY A 105 -9.88 16.10 12.56
C GLY A 105 -11.16 16.78 12.08
N ARG A 106 -11.10 18.00 11.53
CA ARG A 106 -12.26 18.75 10.99
C ARG A 106 -12.54 18.47 9.52
N ASN A 107 -11.56 17.98 8.76
CA ASN A 107 -11.76 17.70 7.33
C ASN A 107 -12.28 16.27 7.15
N LYS A 108 -13.62 16.16 6.98
CA LYS A 108 -14.32 14.87 6.77
C LYS A 108 -13.75 14.05 5.60
N ILE A 109 -13.17 14.70 4.60
CA ILE A 109 -12.61 14.03 3.41
C ILE A 109 -11.28 13.38 3.77
N LEU A 110 -10.37 14.09 4.45
CA LEU A 110 -9.10 13.55 4.92
C LEU A 110 -9.32 12.45 5.97
N ASN A 111 -10.22 12.67 6.93
CA ASN A 111 -10.55 11.68 7.94
C ASN A 111 -11.15 10.39 7.32
N LYS A 112 -12.00 10.52 6.30
CA LYS A 112 -12.53 9.39 5.53
C LYS A 112 -11.43 8.67 4.75
N TYR A 113 -10.47 9.41 4.19
CA TYR A 113 -9.34 8.86 3.46
C TYR A 113 -8.38 8.09 4.40
N PHE A 114 -8.03 8.66 5.55
CA PHE A 114 -7.23 8.00 6.57
C PHE A 114 -7.93 6.77 7.18
N LYS A 115 -9.24 6.89 7.44
CA LYS A 115 -10.05 5.77 7.92
C LYS A 115 -10.10 4.63 6.91
N ASN A 116 -10.30 4.94 5.64
CA ASN A 116 -10.28 3.95 4.56
C ASN A 116 -8.90 3.28 4.41
N ILE A 117 -7.80 4.03 4.56
CA ILE A 117 -6.44 3.46 4.53
C ILE A 117 -6.22 2.53 5.73
N ALA A 118 -6.66 2.92 6.93
CA ALA A 118 -6.58 2.10 8.13
C ALA A 118 -7.49 0.86 8.03
N ASP A 119 -8.71 1.02 7.54
CA ASP A 119 -9.70 -0.05 7.39
C ASP A 119 -9.35 -1.03 6.27
N MET A 120 -8.66 -0.59 5.21
CA MET A 120 -8.14 -1.49 4.17
C MET A 120 -7.07 -2.47 4.70
N GLY A 121 -6.49 -2.21 5.89
CA GLY A 121 -5.62 -3.14 6.60
C GLY A 121 -6.35 -4.10 7.54
N LEU A 122 -7.63 -3.85 7.86
CA LEU A 122 -8.37 -4.54 8.91
C LEU A 122 -9.62 -5.30 8.43
N GLN A 123 -10.05 -5.16 7.18
CA GLN A 123 -11.20 -5.92 6.68
C GLN A 123 -10.77 -7.31 6.21
N ASN A 124 -11.27 -8.30 6.95
CA ASN A 124 -11.30 -9.74 6.70
C ASN A 124 -11.90 -10.12 5.35
#